data_b3f74c1ad7c4d9992987c20cff91cae1
#
_entry.id   b3f74c1ad7c4d9992987c20cff91cae1
#
_cell.length_a   1.000
_cell.length_b   1.000
_cell.length_c   1.000
_cell.angle_alpha   90.00
_cell.angle_beta   90.00
_cell.angle_gamma   90.00
#
_symmetry.space_group_name_H-M   'P 1'
#
loop_
_entity.id
_entity.type
_entity.pdbx_description
1 polymer ?
#
loop_
_entity_poly.entity_id
_entity_poly.type
_entity_poly.pdbx_seq_one_letter_code
_entity_poly.pdbx_strand_id
1 'polypeptide(L)'
;MIQQESRCKVADNTGAKEVLCIRVLGGSARRYARVGDVIVATVKDALPGGGVKKGEVVKAVVVRTSKERRRPDGSYIRFDDNAVVLLTGDAKNPRGTRIFGPVARELREKRFMKIISLAPEVL
;
A
#
# COMPACT_ATOMS: atom_id res chain seq x y z
N MET A 1 6.61 0.24 9.79
CA MET A 1 7.32 -0.13 8.56
C MET A 1 6.99 -1.55 8.18
N ILE A 2 7.08 -1.85 6.92
CA ILE A 2 6.71 -3.16 6.38
C ILE A 2 7.96 -3.84 5.87
N GLN A 3 8.09 -5.12 6.18
CA GLN A 3 9.23 -5.92 5.73
C GLN A 3 8.75 -7.21 5.11
N GLN A 4 9.66 -8.02 4.62
CA GLN A 4 9.34 -9.35 4.09
C GLN A 4 8.56 -10.14 5.14
N GLU A 5 7.50 -10.81 4.69
CA GLU A 5 6.56 -11.58 5.52
C GLU A 5 5.63 -10.76 6.41
N SER A 6 5.65 -9.45 6.33
CA SER A 6 4.63 -8.62 6.99
C SER A 6 3.28 -8.79 6.31
N ARG A 7 2.22 -8.86 7.11
CA ARG A 7 0.86 -8.87 6.60
C ARG A 7 0.27 -7.48 6.63
N CYS A 8 -0.43 -7.11 5.57
CA CYS A 8 -0.99 -5.78 5.42
C CYS A 8 -2.45 -5.89 4.99
N LYS A 9 -3.27 -4.94 5.45
CA LYS A 9 -4.63 -4.80 4.94
C LYS A 9 -4.60 -4.17 3.56
N VAL A 10 -5.61 -4.46 2.77
CA VAL A 10 -5.78 -3.83 1.46
C VAL A 10 -6.85 -2.75 1.60
N ALA A 11 -6.51 -1.53 1.21
CA ALA A 11 -7.35 -0.35 1.40
C ALA A 11 -8.12 0.03 0.13
N ASP A 12 -8.38 -0.92 -0.75
CA ASP A 12 -9.12 -0.64 -1.97
C ASP A 12 -10.23 -1.66 -2.21
N ASN A 13 -10.99 -1.45 -3.29
CA ASN A 13 -12.15 -2.25 -3.62
C ASN A 13 -11.87 -3.34 -4.67
N THR A 14 -10.64 -3.79 -4.79
CA THR A 14 -10.27 -4.86 -5.72
C THR A 14 -10.80 -6.23 -5.32
N GLY A 15 -11.21 -6.38 -4.06
CA GLY A 15 -11.65 -7.66 -3.52
C GLY A 15 -10.61 -8.33 -2.62
N ALA A 16 -9.35 -7.96 -2.72
CA ALA A 16 -8.34 -8.46 -1.80
C ALA A 16 -8.54 -7.81 -0.43
N LYS A 17 -8.40 -8.60 0.64
CA LYS A 17 -8.54 -8.11 2.02
C LYS A 17 -7.20 -8.02 2.73
N GLU A 18 -6.33 -9.00 2.50
CA GLU A 18 -5.04 -9.09 3.18
C GLU A 18 -4.00 -9.61 2.23
N VAL A 19 -2.81 -9.05 2.30
CA VAL A 19 -1.65 -9.49 1.51
C VAL A 19 -0.45 -9.72 2.42
N LEU A 20 0.44 -10.60 1.98
CA LEU A 20 1.71 -10.88 2.64
C LEU A 20 2.83 -10.29 1.79
N CYS A 21 3.66 -9.44 2.38
CA CYS A 21 4.79 -8.85 1.67
C CYS A 21 5.84 -9.91 1.38
N ILE A 22 6.16 -10.11 0.10
CA ILE A 22 7.20 -11.05 -0.32
C ILE A 22 8.52 -10.33 -0.44
N ARG A 23 8.52 -9.11 -0.99
CA ARG A 23 9.74 -8.37 -1.28
C ARG A 23 9.47 -6.87 -1.31
N VAL A 24 10.45 -6.10 -0.84
CA VAL A 24 10.41 -4.64 -0.95
C VAL A 24 11.25 -4.24 -2.17
N LEU A 25 10.64 -3.51 -3.09
CA LEU A 25 11.30 -3.04 -4.30
C LEU A 25 12.07 -1.74 -4.02
N GLY A 26 13.05 -1.42 -4.84
CA GLY A 26 13.77 -0.16 -4.77
C GLY A 26 15.24 -0.27 -4.37
N GLY A 27 15.86 -1.44 -4.58
CA GLY A 27 17.28 -1.60 -4.33
C GLY A 27 17.62 -2.98 -3.83
N SER A 28 18.85 -3.40 -4.06
CA SER A 28 19.29 -4.77 -3.75
C SER A 28 19.38 -5.07 -2.24
N ALA A 29 19.47 -4.06 -1.40
CA ALA A 29 19.59 -4.24 0.05
C ALA A 29 18.40 -3.67 0.81
N ARG A 30 17.30 -3.42 0.13
CA ARG A 30 16.14 -2.81 0.75
C ARG A 30 15.43 -3.78 1.67
N ARG A 31 15.34 -3.42 2.95
CA ARG A 31 14.79 -4.27 4.00
C ARG A 31 13.37 -3.89 4.39
N TYR A 32 13.07 -2.59 4.40
CA TYR A 32 11.82 -2.06 4.93
C TYR A 32 11.13 -1.18 3.90
N ALA A 33 9.81 -1.26 3.86
CA ALA A 33 8.98 -0.37 3.06
C ALA A 33 8.33 0.67 3.96
N ARG A 34 8.34 1.91 3.51
CA ARG A 34 7.65 3.03 4.14
C ARG A 34 6.49 3.45 3.25
N VAL A 35 5.71 4.42 3.72
CA VAL A 35 4.65 5.00 2.90
C VAL A 35 5.23 5.50 1.58
N GLY A 36 4.58 5.12 0.49
CA GLY A 36 5.01 5.47 -0.88
C GLY A 36 5.96 4.47 -1.51
N ASP A 37 6.39 3.46 -0.79
CA ASP A 37 7.23 2.41 -1.36
C ASP A 37 6.37 1.30 -1.96
N VAL A 38 6.88 0.70 -3.03
CA VAL A 38 6.21 -0.40 -3.74
C VAL A 38 6.74 -1.72 -3.23
N ILE A 39 5.84 -2.65 -2.95
CA ILE A 39 6.19 -4.01 -2.54
C ILE A 39 5.60 -5.01 -3.52
N VAL A 40 6.18 -6.20 -3.56
CA VAL A 40 5.58 -7.39 -4.18
C VAL A 40 4.94 -8.19 -3.06
N ALA A 41 3.68 -8.56 -3.25
CA ALA A 41 2.92 -9.24 -2.21
C ALA A 41 2.07 -10.34 -2.80
N THR A 42 1.72 -11.32 -1.97
CA THR A 42 0.78 -12.36 -2.35
C THR A 42 -0.53 -12.17 -1.59
N VAL A 43 -1.65 -12.36 -2.27
CA VAL A 43 -2.98 -12.21 -1.69
C VAL A 43 -3.27 -13.40 -0.79
N LYS A 44 -3.51 -13.15 0.50
CA LYS A 44 -3.79 -14.19 1.49
C LYS A 44 -5.27 -14.33 1.79
N ASP A 45 -6.05 -13.28 1.57
CA ASP A 45 -7.49 -13.31 1.76
C ASP A 45 -8.14 -12.41 0.73
N ALA A 46 -9.18 -12.90 0.08
CA ALA A 46 -9.89 -12.18 -0.97
C ALA A 46 -11.37 -12.55 -0.96
N LEU A 47 -12.21 -11.59 -1.37
CA LEU A 47 -13.64 -11.83 -1.53
C LEU A 47 -13.92 -12.72 -2.74
N PRO A 48 -14.83 -13.68 -2.65
CA PRO A 48 -15.23 -14.48 -3.80
C PRO A 48 -15.83 -13.58 -4.89
N GLY A 49 -15.42 -13.82 -6.13
CA GLY A 49 -15.93 -13.04 -7.25
C GLY A 49 -15.29 -11.66 -7.43
N GLY A 50 -14.32 -11.31 -6.63
CA GLY A 50 -13.58 -10.06 -6.80
C GLY A 50 -12.59 -10.14 -7.96
N GLY A 51 -11.99 -9.01 -8.30
CA GLY A 51 -11.01 -8.91 -9.39
C GLY A 51 -9.67 -9.52 -9.07
N VAL A 52 -9.45 -9.95 -7.84
CA VAL A 52 -8.19 -10.53 -7.38
C VAL A 52 -8.47 -11.83 -6.67
N LYS A 53 -7.67 -12.85 -6.94
CA LYS A 53 -7.85 -14.18 -6.36
C LYS A 53 -6.81 -14.44 -5.27
N LYS A 54 -7.18 -15.27 -4.30
CA LYS A 54 -6.26 -15.73 -3.26
C LYS A 54 -5.07 -16.45 -3.89
N GLY A 55 -3.87 -16.12 -3.43
CA GLY A 55 -2.64 -16.70 -3.95
C GLY A 55 -2.02 -15.93 -5.11
N GLU A 56 -2.71 -14.93 -5.65
CA GLU A 56 -2.17 -14.12 -6.73
C GLU A 56 -1.01 -13.26 -6.22
N VAL A 57 0.03 -13.11 -7.04
CA VAL A 57 1.17 -12.23 -6.73
C VAL A 57 0.92 -10.88 -7.38
N VAL A 58 0.96 -9.82 -6.59
CA VAL A 58 0.60 -8.47 -7.04
C VAL A 58 1.66 -7.47 -6.56
N LYS A 59 1.70 -6.31 -7.24
CA LYS A 59 2.44 -5.17 -6.75
C LYS A 59 1.49 -4.25 -6.00
N ALA A 60 1.98 -3.65 -4.93
CA ALA A 60 1.19 -2.76 -4.10
C ALA A 60 2.05 -1.63 -3.58
N VAL A 61 1.42 -0.49 -3.30
CA VAL A 61 2.07 0.65 -2.67
C VAL A 61 1.58 0.79 -1.24
N VAL A 62 2.49 1.06 -0.33
CA VAL A 62 2.16 1.26 1.08
C VAL A 62 1.54 2.64 1.25
N VAL A 63 0.31 2.70 1.75
CA VAL A 63 -0.41 3.97 1.96
C VAL A 63 -0.52 4.36 3.42
N ARG A 64 -0.43 3.41 4.35
CA ARG A 64 -0.47 3.64 5.79
C ARG A 64 0.50 2.69 6.48
N THR A 65 1.11 3.18 7.55
CA THR A 65 1.91 2.33 8.44
C THR A 65 1.55 2.62 9.89
N SER A 66 1.58 1.59 10.73
CA SER A 66 1.37 1.76 12.17
C SER A 66 2.63 2.30 12.85
N LYS A 67 3.80 2.12 12.24
CA LYS A 67 5.04 2.72 12.72
C LYS A 67 5.05 4.21 12.35
N GLU A 68 5.37 5.04 13.32
CA GLU A 68 5.44 6.48 13.10
C GLU A 68 6.54 6.85 12.10
N ARG A 69 6.27 7.88 11.32
CA ARG A 69 7.22 8.44 10.37
C ARG A 69 7.44 9.91 10.67
N ARG A 70 8.70 10.31 10.78
CA ARG A 70 9.07 11.70 10.95
C ARG A 70 9.00 12.42 9.60
N ARG A 71 8.34 13.57 9.59
CA ARG A 71 8.27 14.43 8.42
C ARG A 71 9.36 15.50 8.45
N PRO A 72 9.70 16.10 7.30
CA PRO A 72 10.74 17.15 7.25
C PRO A 72 10.48 18.35 8.16
N ASP A 73 9.21 18.65 8.46
CA ASP A 73 8.84 19.76 9.34
C ASP A 73 8.95 19.43 10.83
N GLY A 74 9.38 18.21 11.17
CA GLY A 74 9.54 17.75 12.54
C GLY A 74 8.31 17.08 13.12
N SER A 75 7.18 17.08 12.42
CA SER A 75 5.99 16.38 12.88
C SER A 75 6.10 14.88 12.61
N TYR A 76 5.24 14.10 13.26
CA TYR A 76 5.16 12.66 13.06
C TYR A 76 3.78 12.28 12.60
N ILE A 77 3.70 11.24 11.80
CA ILE A 77 2.43 10.65 11.39
C ILE A 77 2.50 9.14 11.61
N ARG A 78 1.41 8.59 12.13
CA ARG A 78 1.22 7.15 12.22
C ARG A 78 -0.27 6.85 12.10
N PHE A 79 -0.55 5.64 11.66
CA PHE A 79 -1.91 5.16 11.50
C PHE A 79 -2.13 3.96 12.41
N ASP A 80 -3.38 3.50 12.50
CA ASP A 80 -3.71 2.36 13.36
C ASP A 80 -3.32 1.02 12.74
N ASP A 81 -3.09 0.99 11.44
CA ASP A 81 -2.78 -0.25 10.72
C ASP A 81 -1.75 -0.04 9.62
N ASN A 82 -1.30 -1.15 9.06
CA ASN A 82 -0.49 -1.16 7.84
C ASN A 82 -1.43 -1.48 6.69
N ALA A 83 -1.50 -0.61 5.70
CA ALA A 83 -2.38 -0.79 4.56
C ALA A 83 -1.68 -0.50 3.25
N VAL A 84 -2.08 -1.22 2.22
CA VAL A 84 -1.55 -1.09 0.88
C VAL A 84 -2.70 -0.92 -0.11
N VAL A 85 -2.38 -0.39 -1.28
CA VAL A 85 -3.28 -0.30 -2.43
C VAL A 85 -2.64 -1.07 -3.57
N LEU A 86 -3.40 -1.96 -4.20
CA LEU A 86 -2.91 -2.76 -5.30
C LEU A 86 -2.72 -1.92 -6.56
N LEU A 87 -1.63 -2.16 -7.25
CA LEU A 87 -1.26 -1.43 -8.48
C LEU A 87 -1.46 -2.29 -9.70
N THR A 88 -1.70 -1.63 -10.83
CA THR A 88 -1.71 -2.29 -12.14
C THR A 88 -0.28 -2.44 -12.64
N GLY A 89 0.12 -3.65 -13.00
CA GLY A 89 1.38 -3.94 -13.66
C GLY A 89 2.56 -3.10 -13.19
N ASP A 90 3.15 -2.36 -14.10
CA ASP A 90 4.30 -1.48 -13.87
C ASP A 90 3.90 -0.02 -13.64
N ALA A 91 2.63 0.30 -13.76
CA ALA A 91 2.15 1.68 -13.65
C ALA A 91 1.91 2.08 -12.20
N LYS A 92 1.94 3.39 -11.95
CA LYS A 92 1.62 3.95 -10.64
C LYS A 92 0.12 4.20 -10.49
N ASN A 93 -0.69 3.40 -11.16
CA ASN A 93 -2.13 3.50 -11.13
C ASN A 93 -2.73 2.45 -10.21
N PRO A 94 -3.73 2.81 -9.41
CA PRO A 94 -4.41 1.83 -8.58
C PRO A 94 -5.22 0.88 -9.44
N ARG A 95 -5.30 -0.36 -9.00
CA ARG A 95 -6.07 -1.40 -9.67
C ARG A 95 -7.56 -1.24 -9.42
N GLY A 96 -7.91 -0.75 -8.23
CA GLY A 96 -9.29 -0.49 -7.85
C GLY A 96 -9.75 0.91 -8.23
N THR A 97 -11.03 1.18 -8.01
CA THR A 97 -11.65 2.48 -8.30
C THR A 97 -11.95 3.29 -7.04
N ARG A 98 -11.83 2.70 -5.86
CA ARG A 98 -12.09 3.36 -4.58
C ARG A 98 -11.01 3.01 -3.58
N ILE A 99 -10.73 3.96 -2.69
CA ILE A 99 -9.77 3.77 -1.60
C ILE A 99 -10.51 4.01 -0.28
N PHE A 100 -10.26 3.13 0.69
CA PHE A 100 -10.92 3.16 1.99
C PHE A 100 -9.95 3.70 3.05
N GLY A 101 -10.43 4.67 3.81
CA GLY A 101 -9.66 5.27 4.89
C GLY A 101 -8.63 6.28 4.42
N PRO A 102 -7.89 6.87 5.36
CA PRO A 102 -6.91 7.89 5.03
C PRO A 102 -5.65 7.33 4.38
N VAL A 103 -4.97 8.17 3.62
CA VAL A 103 -3.65 7.86 3.09
C VAL A 103 -2.69 8.99 3.49
N ALA A 104 -1.40 8.70 3.53
CA ALA A 104 -0.41 9.71 3.85
C ALA A 104 -0.12 10.57 2.63
N ARG A 105 0.09 11.87 2.86
CA ARG A 105 0.35 12.81 1.76
C ARG A 105 1.70 12.61 1.08
N GLU A 106 2.60 11.83 1.66
CA GLU A 106 3.88 11.48 1.05
C GLU A 106 3.73 10.77 -0.28
N LEU A 107 2.55 10.19 -0.55
CA LEU A 107 2.26 9.58 -1.85
C LEU A 107 2.30 10.59 -2.98
N ARG A 108 2.02 11.86 -2.71
CA ARG A 108 2.10 12.92 -3.72
C ARG A 108 3.53 13.13 -4.19
N GLU A 109 4.48 13.11 -3.27
CA GLU A 109 5.90 13.25 -3.59
C GLU A 109 6.41 12.08 -4.42
N LYS A 110 5.84 10.90 -4.22
CA LYS A 110 6.17 9.70 -4.98
C LYS A 110 5.36 9.57 -6.28
N ARG A 111 4.55 10.58 -6.61
CA ARG A 111 3.77 10.70 -7.84
C ARG A 111 2.62 9.69 -7.98
N PHE A 112 2.06 9.24 -6.87
CA PHE A 112 0.84 8.43 -6.88
C PHE A 112 -0.40 9.33 -6.86
N MET A 113 -0.51 10.18 -7.86
CA MET A 113 -1.54 11.22 -7.88
C MET A 113 -2.96 10.68 -7.98
N LYS A 114 -3.14 9.58 -8.71
CA LYS A 114 -4.47 8.98 -8.83
C LYS A 114 -4.95 8.39 -7.52
N ILE A 115 -4.04 7.82 -6.73
CA ILE A 115 -4.38 7.32 -5.40
C ILE A 115 -4.77 8.48 -4.49
N ILE A 116 -4.04 9.57 -4.53
CA ILE A 116 -4.37 10.78 -3.76
C ILE A 116 -5.76 11.30 -4.13
N SER A 117 -6.10 11.32 -5.42
CA SER A 117 -7.39 11.83 -5.87
C SER A 117 -8.55 10.92 -5.49
N LEU A 118 -8.32 9.62 -5.35
CA LEU A 118 -9.36 8.66 -4.96
C LEU A 118 -9.52 8.54 -3.45
N ALA A 119 -8.53 8.96 -2.68
CA ALA A 119 -8.56 8.79 -1.23
C ALA A 119 -9.59 9.74 -0.60
N PRO A 120 -10.38 9.25 0.37
CA PRO A 120 -11.34 10.11 1.07
C PRO A 120 -10.69 11.15 1.97
N GLU A 121 -9.48 10.88 2.42
CA GLU A 121 -8.76 11.78 3.31
C GLU A 121 -7.26 11.62 3.09
N VAL A 122 -6.53 12.72 3.03
CA VAL A 122 -5.08 12.72 2.85
C VAL A 122 -4.46 13.42 4.06
N LEU A 123 -3.71 12.69 4.84
CA LEU A 123 -3.06 13.15 6.05
C LEU A 123 -1.54 13.19 5.87
#